data_56c4936ec27c6e12d1d79f69f76bf5e1
#
_entry.id   56c4936ec27c6e12d1d79f69f76bf5e1
#
_cell.length_a   1.000
_cell.length_b   1.000
_cell.length_c   1.000
_cell.angle_alpha   90.00
_cell.angle_beta   90.00
_cell.angle_gamma   90.00
#
_symmetry.space_group_name_H-M   'P 1'
#
loop_
_entity.id
_entity.type
_entity.pdbx_description
1 polymer ?
#
loop_
_entity_poly.entity_id
_entity_poly.type
_entity_poly.pdbx_seq_one_letter_code
_entity_poly.pdbx_strand_id
1 'polypeptide(L)'
;MSRLIDNIADFLVANGFELSFQIRHDFDVIVTRTLDGRHTKVILPLEISARTIEEAEAESENAEYAIRMITREAGYPLIITADRWRSQRQMMEARLLAHLELFSQAYARNCEVRRIEKAEAQEFLNRNHSYGDAACKYRYGLFLKRHTGHIAAEMGFPIESGMTDGEPGTTDRETEVPNREVGRTSSPVILNEVKNLSEGTLIAVATFSNARRWVKEGKEIRSYEWTRYASLPDLRVSGGMGKMLKAFIKEVHPDDIMSYADLEWSEGKVYERLGFEAETRKEPVTFTIDPQTWERTAIRRSPVKPGMTEEKPGMTEEKPGMTEEKPGMTEENPGMTEEKPRLTEGMLRMTEGDNVIPDLIGDLFFRNFGSRKFRLKLTDYK
;
A
#
# COMPACT_ATOMS: atom_id res chain seq x y z
N MET A 1 -3.60 -27.80 -2.84
CA MET A 1 -3.79 -26.52 -2.10
C MET A 1 -5.20 -26.01 -2.38
N SER A 2 -5.90 -25.50 -1.36
CA SER A 2 -7.19 -24.82 -1.57
C SER A 2 -6.99 -23.57 -2.42
N ARG A 3 -7.95 -23.24 -3.32
CA ARG A 3 -7.86 -22.05 -4.17
C ARG A 3 -7.93 -20.78 -3.30
N LEU A 4 -7.36 -19.68 -3.78
CA LEU A 4 -7.40 -18.40 -3.08
C LEU A 4 -8.84 -17.96 -2.76
N ILE A 5 -9.74 -18.12 -3.74
CA ILE A 5 -11.16 -17.74 -3.59
C ILE A 5 -11.84 -18.50 -2.46
N ASP A 6 -11.55 -19.80 -2.29
CA ASP A 6 -12.12 -20.63 -1.23
C ASP A 6 -11.62 -20.14 0.14
N ASN A 7 -10.33 -19.85 0.28
CA ASN A 7 -9.75 -19.33 1.52
C ASN A 7 -10.34 -17.96 1.93
N ILE A 8 -10.60 -17.09 0.95
CA ILE A 8 -11.21 -15.78 1.21
C ILE A 8 -12.67 -15.97 1.61
N ALA A 9 -13.38 -16.87 0.93
CA ALA A 9 -14.77 -17.17 1.22
C ALA A 9 -14.93 -17.75 2.63
N ASP A 10 -14.13 -18.75 3.00
CA ASP A 10 -14.15 -19.34 4.34
C ASP A 10 -13.92 -18.29 5.43
N PHE A 11 -12.95 -17.38 5.22
CA PHE A 11 -12.70 -16.29 6.14
C PHE A 11 -13.90 -15.35 6.29
N LEU A 12 -14.53 -14.97 5.18
CA LEU A 12 -15.68 -14.05 5.20
C LEU A 12 -16.91 -14.70 5.84
N VAL A 13 -17.19 -15.96 5.53
CA VAL A 13 -18.29 -16.74 6.16
C VAL A 13 -18.06 -16.86 7.66
N ALA A 14 -16.84 -17.15 8.10
CA ALA A 14 -16.48 -17.20 9.52
C ALA A 14 -16.69 -15.85 10.25
N ASN A 15 -16.66 -14.73 9.51
CA ASN A 15 -16.96 -13.39 10.04
C ASN A 15 -18.41 -12.95 9.80
N GLY A 16 -19.30 -13.85 9.39
CA GLY A 16 -20.74 -13.62 9.30
C GLY A 16 -21.23 -12.95 8.02
N PHE A 17 -20.41 -12.93 6.96
CA PHE A 17 -20.82 -12.36 5.67
C PHE A 17 -21.52 -13.41 4.79
N GLU A 18 -22.60 -12.98 4.14
CA GLU A 18 -23.26 -13.74 3.09
C GLU A 18 -22.58 -13.48 1.76
N LEU A 19 -22.28 -14.54 1.01
CA LEU A 19 -21.50 -14.49 -0.22
C LEU A 19 -22.30 -15.01 -1.40
N SER A 20 -22.01 -14.46 -2.58
CA SER A 20 -22.36 -15.07 -3.87
C SER A 20 -21.13 -15.10 -4.77
N PHE A 21 -21.00 -16.20 -5.52
CA PHE A 21 -19.91 -16.38 -6.47
C PHE A 21 -20.43 -16.05 -7.87
N GLN A 22 -19.65 -15.31 -8.63
CA GLN A 22 -19.99 -14.93 -10.00
C GLN A 22 -18.73 -15.00 -10.87
N ILE A 23 -18.92 -15.17 -12.16
CA ILE A 23 -17.87 -14.99 -13.15
C ILE A 23 -18.08 -13.61 -13.78
N ARG A 24 -17.07 -12.75 -13.75
CA ARG A 24 -17.09 -11.44 -14.39
C ARG A 24 -15.82 -11.25 -15.21
N HIS A 25 -16.02 -11.04 -16.51
CA HIS A 25 -14.90 -10.80 -17.44
C HIS A 25 -13.81 -11.86 -17.31
N ASP A 26 -14.22 -13.15 -17.33
CA ASP A 26 -13.38 -14.35 -17.20
C ASP A 26 -12.71 -14.58 -15.84
N PHE A 27 -13.06 -13.78 -14.82
CA PHE A 27 -12.57 -13.95 -13.45
C PHE A 27 -13.67 -14.41 -12.51
N ASP A 28 -13.33 -15.37 -11.65
CA ASP A 28 -14.14 -15.75 -10.48
C ASP A 28 -14.10 -14.61 -9.46
N VAL A 29 -15.26 -14.08 -9.07
CA VAL A 29 -15.38 -13.02 -8.07
C VAL A 29 -16.31 -13.42 -6.94
N ILE A 30 -16.06 -12.86 -5.74
CA ILE A 30 -16.97 -12.94 -4.61
C ILE A 30 -17.74 -11.62 -4.55
N VAL A 31 -19.05 -11.72 -4.44
CA VAL A 31 -19.94 -10.58 -4.23
C VAL A 31 -20.57 -10.70 -2.85
N THR A 32 -20.43 -9.66 -2.03
CA THR A 32 -20.99 -9.59 -0.69
C THR A 32 -21.50 -8.19 -0.38
N ARG A 33 -22.25 -8.05 0.71
CA ARG A 33 -22.67 -6.74 1.22
C ARG A 33 -21.81 -6.29 2.38
N THR A 34 -21.69 -4.97 2.56
CA THR A 34 -21.15 -4.38 3.78
C THR A 34 -21.99 -4.77 5.00
N LEU A 35 -21.40 -4.70 6.18
CA LEU A 35 -22.06 -5.12 7.42
C LEU A 35 -23.39 -4.39 7.68
N ASP A 36 -23.48 -3.11 7.26
CA ASP A 36 -24.71 -2.31 7.33
C ASP A 36 -25.73 -2.62 6.21
N GLY A 37 -25.38 -3.52 5.29
CA GLY A 37 -26.20 -3.92 4.15
C GLY A 37 -26.38 -2.88 3.04
N ARG A 38 -25.78 -1.68 3.19
CA ARG A 38 -26.02 -0.54 2.28
C ARG A 38 -25.27 -0.64 0.96
N HIS A 39 -24.08 -1.28 0.97
CA HIS A 39 -23.22 -1.33 -0.19
C HIS A 39 -22.88 -2.76 -0.58
N THR A 40 -22.93 -3.02 -1.88
CA THR A 40 -22.40 -4.26 -2.44
C THR A 40 -20.93 -4.08 -2.77
N LYS A 41 -20.10 -5.06 -2.44
CA LYS A 41 -18.67 -5.11 -2.75
C LYS A 41 -18.35 -6.30 -3.63
N VAL A 42 -17.50 -6.08 -4.60
CA VAL A 42 -16.92 -7.12 -5.44
C VAL A 42 -15.48 -7.34 -5.00
N ILE A 43 -15.15 -8.57 -4.65
CA ILE A 43 -13.80 -8.99 -4.31
C ILE A 43 -13.28 -9.79 -5.50
N LEU A 44 -12.11 -9.41 -5.97
CA LEU A 44 -11.42 -10.03 -7.10
C LEU A 44 -10.17 -10.76 -6.59
N PRO A 45 -10.26 -12.08 -6.35
CA PRO A 45 -9.09 -12.90 -6.05
C PRO A 45 -8.25 -13.08 -7.33
N LEU A 46 -6.94 -12.89 -7.22
CA LEU A 46 -6.01 -13.12 -8.31
C LEU A 46 -4.99 -14.18 -7.89
N GLU A 47 -5.11 -15.37 -8.48
CA GLU A 47 -4.06 -16.38 -8.39
C GLU A 47 -2.80 -15.90 -9.13
N ILE A 48 -1.65 -16.45 -8.76
CA ILE A 48 -0.38 -16.19 -9.44
C ILE A 48 0.11 -17.51 -10.01
N SER A 49 0.08 -17.61 -11.33
CA SER A 49 0.42 -18.82 -12.08
C SER A 49 1.55 -18.62 -13.07
N ALA A 50 1.83 -17.38 -13.46
CA ALA A 50 2.82 -17.04 -14.46
C ALA A 50 4.21 -17.58 -14.09
N ARG A 51 4.86 -18.22 -15.04
CA ARG A 51 6.22 -18.78 -14.96
C ARG A 51 7.23 -17.97 -15.75
N THR A 52 6.76 -17.03 -16.56
CA THR A 52 7.59 -16.11 -17.33
C THR A 52 7.10 -14.66 -17.14
N ILE A 53 7.92 -13.71 -17.55
CA ILE A 53 7.56 -12.29 -17.52
C ILE A 53 6.41 -12.01 -18.49
N GLU A 54 6.44 -12.61 -19.66
CA GLU A 54 5.44 -12.46 -20.70
C GLU A 54 4.07 -12.98 -20.25
N GLU A 55 4.04 -14.12 -19.56
CA GLU A 55 2.82 -14.64 -18.95
C GLU A 55 2.28 -13.68 -17.89
N ALA A 56 3.14 -13.15 -17.00
CA ALA A 56 2.75 -12.19 -16.00
C ALA A 56 2.24 -10.85 -16.60
N GLU A 57 2.80 -10.43 -17.72
CA GLU A 57 2.33 -9.28 -18.49
C GLU A 57 0.92 -9.54 -19.04
N ALA A 58 0.69 -10.68 -19.69
CA ALA A 58 -0.61 -11.04 -20.23
C ALA A 58 -1.68 -11.22 -19.12
N GLU A 59 -1.36 -11.89 -18.02
CA GLU A 59 -2.26 -12.03 -16.86
C GLU A 59 -2.63 -10.66 -16.28
N SER A 60 -1.66 -9.73 -16.17
CA SER A 60 -1.88 -8.37 -15.68
C SER A 60 -2.80 -7.57 -16.60
N GLU A 61 -2.62 -7.64 -17.92
CA GLU A 61 -3.44 -6.94 -18.90
C GLU A 61 -4.89 -7.43 -18.87
N ASN A 62 -5.10 -8.74 -18.77
CA ASN A 62 -6.43 -9.34 -18.61
C ASN A 62 -7.10 -8.90 -17.31
N ALA A 63 -6.36 -8.92 -16.19
CA ALA A 63 -6.87 -8.46 -14.91
C ALA A 63 -7.19 -6.96 -14.92
N GLU A 64 -6.36 -6.11 -15.53
CA GLU A 64 -6.64 -4.67 -15.70
C GLU A 64 -7.90 -4.42 -16.53
N TYR A 65 -8.13 -5.22 -17.56
CA TYR A 65 -9.37 -5.14 -18.33
C TYR A 65 -10.58 -5.46 -17.44
N ALA A 66 -10.54 -6.57 -16.70
CA ALA A 66 -11.62 -6.97 -15.79
C ALA A 66 -11.85 -5.92 -14.70
N ILE A 67 -10.79 -5.41 -14.04
CA ILE A 67 -10.88 -4.34 -13.04
C ILE A 67 -11.59 -3.12 -13.60
N ARG A 68 -11.24 -2.70 -14.81
CA ARG A 68 -11.83 -1.53 -15.48
C ARG A 68 -13.31 -1.73 -15.76
N MET A 69 -13.70 -2.92 -16.21
CA MET A 69 -15.10 -3.24 -16.50
C MET A 69 -15.93 -3.36 -15.21
N ILE A 70 -15.44 -4.08 -14.22
CA ILE A 70 -16.07 -4.19 -12.89
C ILE A 70 -16.23 -2.80 -12.24
N THR A 71 -15.22 -1.94 -12.40
CA THR A 71 -15.28 -0.56 -11.85
C THR A 71 -16.44 0.24 -12.42
N ARG A 72 -16.75 0.07 -13.70
CA ARG A 72 -17.89 0.73 -14.37
C ARG A 72 -19.23 0.19 -13.91
N GLU A 73 -19.30 -1.11 -13.61
CA GLU A 73 -20.54 -1.81 -13.24
C GLU A 73 -20.87 -1.69 -11.75
N ALA A 74 -19.88 -1.81 -10.89
CA ALA A 74 -20.06 -2.01 -9.45
C ALA A 74 -19.09 -1.20 -8.55
N GLY A 75 -18.28 -0.33 -9.14
CA GLY A 75 -17.20 0.39 -8.46
C GLY A 75 -15.91 -0.44 -8.36
N TYR A 76 -14.86 0.19 -7.85
CA TYR A 76 -13.54 -0.41 -7.80
C TYR A 76 -13.53 -1.70 -6.96
N PRO A 77 -13.11 -2.84 -7.52
CA PRO A 77 -13.12 -4.10 -6.80
C PRO A 77 -12.04 -4.13 -5.71
N LEU A 78 -12.26 -4.97 -4.69
CA LEU A 78 -11.25 -5.32 -3.73
C LEU A 78 -10.35 -6.40 -4.33
N ILE A 79 -9.17 -5.99 -4.77
CA ILE A 79 -8.19 -6.91 -5.38
C ILE A 79 -7.42 -7.59 -4.25
N ILE A 80 -7.37 -8.92 -4.28
CA ILE A 80 -6.60 -9.75 -3.35
C ILE A 80 -5.74 -10.70 -4.16
N THR A 81 -4.44 -10.55 -4.09
CA THR A 81 -3.49 -11.41 -4.80
C THR A 81 -3.00 -12.55 -3.90
N ALA A 82 -2.70 -13.70 -4.49
CA ALA A 82 -2.36 -14.92 -3.77
C ALA A 82 -1.10 -14.77 -2.90
N ASP A 83 -0.10 -14.05 -3.39
CA ASP A 83 1.14 -13.81 -2.66
C ASP A 83 0.92 -12.96 -1.41
N ARG A 84 0.16 -11.86 -1.52
CA ARG A 84 -0.17 -11.01 -0.36
C ARG A 84 -1.07 -11.74 0.62
N TRP A 85 -2.03 -12.53 0.14
CA TRP A 85 -2.88 -13.33 1.00
C TRP A 85 -2.09 -14.35 1.82
N ARG A 86 -1.00 -14.87 1.27
CA ARG A 86 -0.16 -15.87 1.94
C ARG A 86 0.94 -15.25 2.79
N SER A 87 1.64 -14.22 2.30
CA SER A 87 2.76 -13.58 3.01
C SER A 87 2.31 -12.49 4.01
N GLN A 88 1.13 -11.86 3.80
CA GLN A 88 0.64 -10.73 4.60
C GLN A 88 -0.80 -10.98 5.08
N ARG A 89 -1.11 -12.21 5.50
CA ARG A 89 -2.45 -12.70 5.82
C ARG A 89 -3.24 -11.75 6.71
N GLN A 90 -2.73 -11.40 7.87
CA GLN A 90 -3.39 -10.54 8.84
C GLN A 90 -3.77 -9.18 8.25
N MET A 91 -2.87 -8.59 7.45
CA MET A 91 -3.12 -7.30 6.79
C MET A 91 -4.21 -7.40 5.72
N MET A 92 -4.25 -8.49 4.95
CA MET A 92 -5.27 -8.72 3.94
C MET A 92 -6.66 -8.96 4.56
N GLU A 93 -6.72 -9.73 5.63
CA GLU A 93 -7.95 -9.96 6.41
C GLU A 93 -8.50 -8.66 6.97
N ALA A 94 -7.67 -7.87 7.65
CA ALA A 94 -8.06 -6.57 8.18
C ALA A 94 -8.51 -5.60 7.08
N ARG A 95 -7.84 -5.61 5.92
CA ARG A 95 -8.23 -4.81 4.75
C ARG A 95 -9.62 -5.22 4.24
N LEU A 96 -9.89 -6.52 4.11
CA LEU A 96 -11.20 -7.01 3.70
C LEU A 96 -12.29 -6.55 4.66
N LEU A 97 -12.10 -6.79 5.95
CA LEU A 97 -13.06 -6.40 6.99
C LEU A 97 -13.30 -4.89 7.01
N ALA A 98 -12.24 -4.08 6.88
CA ALA A 98 -12.35 -2.63 6.82
C ALA A 98 -13.16 -2.13 5.61
N HIS A 99 -13.01 -2.77 4.45
CA HIS A 99 -13.82 -2.45 3.26
C HIS A 99 -15.27 -2.94 3.35
N LEU A 100 -15.52 -3.94 4.20
CA LEU A 100 -16.85 -4.46 4.51
C LEU A 100 -17.48 -3.77 5.74
N GLU A 101 -16.84 -2.70 6.23
CA GLU A 101 -17.29 -1.85 7.35
C GLU A 101 -17.26 -2.54 8.71
N LEU A 102 -16.45 -3.59 8.85
CA LEU A 102 -16.15 -4.23 10.12
C LEU A 102 -14.79 -3.76 10.64
N PHE A 103 -14.78 -2.70 11.44
CA PHE A 103 -13.58 -2.10 12.04
C PHE A 103 -13.93 -1.29 13.27
N SER A 104 -12.96 -1.06 14.15
CA SER A 104 -13.07 -0.07 15.21
C SER A 104 -12.76 1.33 14.69
N GLN A 105 -13.42 2.35 15.22
CA GLN A 105 -13.25 3.72 14.76
C GLN A 105 -12.62 4.60 15.83
N ALA A 106 -11.59 5.37 15.44
CA ALA A 106 -11.05 6.48 16.21
C ALA A 106 -11.20 7.78 15.43
N TYR A 107 -11.25 8.89 16.16
CA TYR A 107 -11.35 10.23 15.55
C TYR A 107 -10.06 11.00 15.79
N ALA A 108 -9.51 11.60 14.74
CA ALA A 108 -8.27 12.38 14.84
C ALA A 108 -8.34 13.54 15.84
N ARG A 109 -9.55 14.08 16.15
CA ARG A 109 -9.73 15.10 17.20
C ARG A 109 -9.31 14.61 18.59
N ASN A 110 -9.43 13.30 18.83
CA ASN A 110 -9.07 12.62 20.07
C ASN A 110 -7.61 12.13 20.09
N CYS A 111 -6.83 12.53 19.09
CA CYS A 111 -5.46 12.11 18.92
C CYS A 111 -4.51 13.32 18.92
N GLU A 112 -3.24 13.05 19.12
CA GLU A 112 -2.15 14.02 19.02
C GLU A 112 -1.13 13.55 17.98
N VAL A 113 -0.60 14.49 17.20
CA VAL A 113 0.49 14.23 16.27
C VAL A 113 1.80 14.62 16.92
N ARG A 114 2.77 13.70 16.94
CA ARG A 114 4.14 13.92 17.43
C ARG A 114 5.15 13.47 16.41
N ARG A 115 6.33 14.05 16.44
CA ARG A 115 7.49 13.48 15.75
C ARG A 115 7.90 12.21 16.46
N ILE A 116 8.28 11.19 15.69
CA ILE A 116 8.74 9.91 16.21
C ILE A 116 10.10 9.53 15.64
N GLU A 117 10.79 8.67 16.37
CA GLU A 117 12.11 8.18 16.00
C GLU A 117 12.03 7.18 14.84
N LYS A 118 13.20 6.97 14.18
CA LYS A 118 13.29 6.06 13.02
C LYS A 118 12.88 4.64 13.41
N ALA A 119 13.36 4.14 14.54
CA ALA A 119 13.10 2.77 14.97
C ALA A 119 11.61 2.52 15.19
N GLU A 120 10.92 3.44 15.88
CA GLU A 120 9.48 3.36 16.15
C GLU A 120 8.65 3.40 14.86
N ALA A 121 8.98 4.31 13.93
CA ALA A 121 8.31 4.38 12.64
C ALA A 121 8.53 3.13 11.80
N GLN A 122 9.75 2.61 11.77
CA GLN A 122 10.14 1.43 11.02
C GLN A 122 9.43 0.17 11.53
N GLU A 123 9.41 -0.03 12.85
CA GLU A 123 8.71 -1.16 13.47
C GLU A 123 7.21 -1.11 13.13
N PHE A 124 6.58 0.05 13.30
CA PHE A 124 5.16 0.21 13.00
C PHE A 124 4.85 -0.04 11.53
N LEU A 125 5.62 0.56 10.61
CA LEU A 125 5.38 0.43 9.17
C LEU A 125 5.68 -0.98 8.65
N ASN A 126 6.72 -1.65 9.12
CA ASN A 126 7.00 -3.03 8.72
C ASN A 126 5.88 -3.99 9.12
N ARG A 127 5.19 -3.71 10.22
CA ARG A 127 4.04 -4.51 10.68
C ARG A 127 2.74 -4.17 9.97
N ASN A 128 2.51 -2.90 9.63
CA ASN A 128 1.19 -2.39 9.25
C ASN A 128 1.10 -1.80 7.83
N HIS A 129 2.18 -1.80 7.05
CA HIS A 129 2.19 -1.30 5.67
C HIS A 129 2.71 -2.36 4.71
N SER A 130 1.99 -2.61 3.62
CA SER A 130 2.28 -3.70 2.65
C SER A 130 3.68 -3.68 2.03
N TYR A 131 4.31 -2.52 1.97
CA TYR A 131 5.69 -2.34 1.49
C TYR A 131 6.66 -1.99 2.63
N GLY A 132 6.24 -2.11 3.89
CA GLY A 132 7.06 -1.77 5.04
C GLY A 132 7.52 -0.30 5.07
N ASP A 133 8.64 -0.06 5.79
CA ASP A 133 9.27 1.26 5.88
C ASP A 133 9.93 1.68 4.55
N ALA A 134 10.19 2.98 4.42
CA ALA A 134 10.91 3.57 3.30
C ALA A 134 11.84 4.69 3.78
N ALA A 135 12.87 4.98 2.97
CA ALA A 135 13.76 6.10 3.23
C ALA A 135 12.96 7.41 3.31
N CYS A 136 13.01 8.06 4.47
CA CYS A 136 12.29 9.29 4.74
C CYS A 136 13.06 10.18 5.73
N LYS A 137 12.76 11.48 5.72
CA LYS A 137 13.32 12.46 6.66
C LYS A 137 12.38 12.76 7.81
N TYR A 138 11.10 12.89 7.52
CA TYR A 138 10.09 13.32 8.48
C TYR A 138 9.19 12.14 8.82
N ARG A 139 9.02 11.89 10.13
CA ARG A 139 8.23 10.80 10.68
C ARG A 139 7.29 11.35 11.72
N TYR A 140 6.01 11.08 11.55
CA TYR A 140 4.97 11.50 12.48
C TYR A 140 4.19 10.29 12.94
N GLY A 141 3.94 10.23 14.25
CA GLY A 141 3.02 9.29 14.88
C GLY A 141 1.73 10.00 15.29
N LEU A 142 0.63 9.31 15.21
CA LEU A 142 -0.66 9.72 15.72
C LEU A 142 -0.98 8.91 16.99
N PHE A 143 -1.11 9.59 18.12
CA PHE A 143 -1.27 8.98 19.43
C PHE A 143 -2.65 9.29 20.02
N LEU A 144 -3.26 8.35 20.71
CA LEU A 144 -4.48 8.57 21.47
C LEU A 144 -4.22 9.51 22.65
N LYS A 145 -5.05 10.54 22.85
CA LYS A 145 -4.90 11.55 23.91
C LYS A 145 -5.50 11.15 25.24
N ARG A 146 -6.53 10.32 25.23
CA ARG A 146 -7.27 9.89 26.42
C ARG A 146 -7.78 8.47 26.18
N HIS A 147 -7.98 7.76 27.26
CA HIS A 147 -8.85 6.61 27.28
C HIS A 147 -10.20 7.06 26.71
N THR A 148 -10.45 6.78 25.43
CA THR A 148 -11.80 6.90 24.92
C THR A 148 -12.54 5.68 25.43
N GLY A 149 -13.26 5.84 26.55
CA GLY A 149 -14.09 4.80 27.14
C GLY A 149 -15.19 4.29 26.21
N HIS A 150 -15.17 4.72 24.96
CA HIS A 150 -15.93 4.27 23.82
C HIS A 150 -15.07 4.42 22.58
N ILE A 151 -14.21 3.45 22.31
CA ILE A 151 -14.04 3.04 20.93
C ILE A 151 -15.34 2.28 20.67
N ALA A 152 -16.38 3.01 20.30
CA ALA A 152 -17.64 2.41 19.94
C ALA A 152 -17.36 1.53 18.73
N ALA A 153 -17.38 0.22 18.91
CA ALA A 153 -17.86 -0.65 17.87
C ALA A 153 -19.33 -0.25 17.66
N GLU A 154 -19.59 0.85 16.98
CA GLU A 154 -20.89 1.14 16.42
C GLU A 154 -21.07 0.12 15.29
N MET A 155 -21.46 -1.09 15.69
CA MET A 155 -22.34 -1.86 14.84
C MET A 155 -23.50 -0.94 14.57
N GLY A 156 -23.67 -0.51 13.30
CA GLY A 156 -24.66 0.45 12.88
C GLY A 156 -26.07 -0.05 13.07
N PHE A 157 -26.54 -0.01 14.30
CA PHE A 157 -27.95 -0.02 14.62
C PHE A 157 -28.32 1.43 14.94
N PRO A 158 -29.35 2.00 14.28
CA PRO A 158 -29.86 3.31 14.65
C PRO A 158 -30.35 3.21 16.08
N ILE A 159 -29.69 3.90 17.01
CA ILE A 159 -30.28 4.22 18.30
C ILE A 159 -31.31 5.31 17.99
N GLU A 160 -32.58 4.95 17.97
CA GLU A 160 -33.65 5.93 18.03
C GLU A 160 -33.45 6.75 19.32
N SER A 161 -33.03 7.98 19.16
CA SER A 161 -33.01 8.96 20.23
C SER A 161 -34.45 9.47 20.43
N GLY A 162 -35.21 8.70 21.17
CA GLY A 162 -36.49 9.12 21.71
C GLY A 162 -36.34 9.46 23.19
N MET A 163 -35.89 10.66 23.47
CA MET A 163 -36.17 11.30 24.78
C MET A 163 -37.35 12.24 24.58
N THR A 164 -38.52 11.79 24.99
CA THR A 164 -39.59 12.70 25.41
C THR A 164 -40.02 12.25 26.79
N ASP A 165 -39.82 13.16 27.74
CA ASP A 165 -40.41 13.12 29.07
C ASP A 165 -41.93 13.10 28.93
N GLY A 166 -42.58 12.11 29.56
CA GLY A 166 -44.04 12.00 29.59
C GLY A 166 -44.48 10.88 30.50
N GLU A 167 -45.21 11.24 31.51
CA GLU A 167 -45.71 10.43 32.63
C GLU A 167 -46.59 9.23 32.27
N PRO A 168 -46.86 8.32 33.23
CA PRO A 168 -47.34 6.95 32.97
C PRO A 168 -48.85 6.87 32.80
N GLY A 169 -49.27 6.26 31.70
CA GLY A 169 -50.64 5.88 31.45
C GLY A 169 -50.74 4.37 31.17
N THR A 170 -51.37 3.66 32.10
CA THR A 170 -51.80 2.27 32.02
C THR A 170 -52.67 1.99 30.83
N THR A 171 -52.38 0.99 30.00
CA THR A 171 -53.39 0.09 29.39
C THR A 171 -52.72 -1.17 28.85
N ASP A 172 -53.19 -2.30 29.34
CA ASP A 172 -52.91 -3.65 28.90
C ASP A 172 -53.28 -3.87 27.43
N ARG A 173 -52.39 -4.45 26.65
CA ARG A 173 -52.71 -5.35 25.54
C ARG A 173 -51.52 -6.24 25.22
N GLU A 174 -51.64 -7.50 25.61
CA GLU A 174 -50.80 -8.60 25.16
C GLU A 174 -50.93 -8.78 23.64
N THR A 175 -49.80 -8.71 22.93
CA THR A 175 -49.65 -9.33 21.63
C THR A 175 -48.31 -10.07 21.63
N GLU A 176 -48.41 -11.39 21.68
CA GLU A 176 -47.31 -12.31 21.52
C GLU A 176 -46.62 -12.10 20.16
N VAL A 177 -45.32 -11.75 20.18
CA VAL A 177 -44.43 -11.79 19.03
C VAL A 177 -43.52 -13.01 19.23
N PRO A 178 -43.41 -13.94 18.29
CA PRO A 178 -42.62 -15.15 18.48
C PRO A 178 -41.13 -14.79 18.58
N ASN A 179 -40.54 -15.20 19.67
CA ASN A 179 -39.15 -15.13 20.01
C ASN A 179 -38.30 -15.99 19.04
N ARG A 180 -37.76 -15.39 18.00
CA ARG A 180 -36.75 -16.02 17.16
C ARG A 180 -35.39 -15.74 17.83
N GLU A 181 -34.92 -16.69 18.60
CA GLU A 181 -33.51 -16.75 19.02
C GLU A 181 -32.64 -16.85 17.79
N VAL A 182 -32.14 -15.70 17.30
CA VAL A 182 -31.01 -15.66 16.40
C VAL A 182 -29.78 -15.90 17.27
N GLY A 183 -29.21 -17.09 17.13
CA GLY A 183 -27.97 -17.46 17.81
C GLY A 183 -26.93 -16.39 17.65
N ARG A 184 -26.51 -15.77 18.77
CA ARG A 184 -25.38 -14.88 18.84
C ARG A 184 -24.13 -15.69 18.56
N THR A 185 -23.68 -15.68 17.30
CA THR A 185 -22.33 -16.11 16.96
C THR A 185 -21.33 -15.16 17.64
N SER A 186 -20.33 -15.73 18.27
CA SER A 186 -19.24 -15.06 18.96
C SER A 186 -18.68 -13.90 18.12
N SER A 187 -18.52 -12.72 18.74
CA SER A 187 -17.88 -11.56 18.11
C SER A 187 -16.51 -11.96 17.52
N PRO A 188 -16.17 -11.50 16.30
CA PRO A 188 -14.89 -11.85 15.67
C PRO A 188 -13.74 -11.50 16.60
N VAL A 189 -12.81 -12.41 16.77
CA VAL A 189 -11.67 -12.34 17.70
C VAL A 189 -10.81 -11.08 17.48
N ILE A 190 -10.73 -10.60 16.23
CA ILE A 190 -9.91 -9.46 15.79
C ILE A 190 -10.34 -8.13 16.44
N LEU A 191 -11.62 -7.92 16.73
CA LEU A 191 -12.10 -6.66 17.32
C LEU A 191 -11.78 -6.49 18.81
N ASN A 192 -11.29 -7.54 19.47
CA ASN A 192 -11.04 -7.49 20.93
C ASN A 192 -9.75 -6.75 21.31
N GLU A 193 -8.72 -6.74 20.47
CA GLU A 193 -7.45 -6.07 20.77
C GLU A 193 -7.57 -4.54 20.75
N VAL A 194 -8.39 -4.00 19.83
CA VAL A 194 -8.56 -2.55 19.67
C VAL A 194 -9.42 -1.93 20.78
N LYS A 195 -10.28 -2.70 21.44
CA LYS A 195 -11.13 -2.22 22.56
C LYS A 195 -10.33 -1.76 23.78
N ASN A 196 -9.06 -2.17 23.89
CA ASN A 196 -8.20 -1.92 25.04
C ASN A 196 -7.07 -0.92 24.78
N LEU A 197 -7.15 -0.09 23.73
CA LEU A 197 -6.12 0.90 23.47
C LEU A 197 -6.08 1.96 24.55
N SER A 198 -4.92 2.10 25.20
CA SER A 198 -4.66 3.06 26.27
C SER A 198 -4.28 4.45 25.71
N GLU A 199 -4.35 5.45 26.60
CA GLU A 199 -3.76 6.77 26.33
C GLU A 199 -2.28 6.63 25.96
N GLY A 200 -1.83 7.40 24.96
CA GLY A 200 -0.47 7.35 24.47
C GLY A 200 -0.17 6.22 23.46
N THR A 201 -1.15 5.37 23.13
CA THR A 201 -0.94 4.35 22.09
C THR A 201 -0.74 4.99 20.70
N LEU A 202 0.33 4.56 20.01
CA LEU A 202 0.59 4.91 18.61
C LEU A 202 -0.38 4.15 17.70
N ILE A 203 -1.25 4.86 16.99
CA ILE A 203 -2.32 4.26 16.18
C ILE A 203 -2.16 4.47 14.68
N ALA A 204 -1.33 5.41 14.25
CA ALA A 204 -1.00 5.59 12.84
C ALA A 204 0.36 6.28 12.68
N VAL A 205 1.02 6.00 11.55
CA VAL A 205 2.30 6.61 11.17
C VAL A 205 2.20 7.20 9.78
N ALA A 206 2.77 8.39 9.59
CA ALA A 206 2.96 9.03 8.29
C ALA A 206 4.43 9.44 8.11
N THR A 207 4.99 9.21 6.92
CA THR A 207 6.37 9.56 6.63
C THR A 207 6.50 10.38 5.36
N PHE A 208 7.46 11.34 5.35
CA PHE A 208 7.72 12.22 4.22
C PHE A 208 9.21 12.24 3.89
N SER A 209 9.51 12.37 2.59
CA SER A 209 10.87 12.36 2.03
C SER A 209 11.69 13.59 2.43
N ASN A 210 12.95 13.62 2.00
CA ASN A 210 13.70 14.86 1.86
C ASN A 210 13.09 15.76 0.79
N ALA A 211 13.37 17.08 0.86
CA ALA A 211 13.02 18.01 -0.18
C ALA A 211 13.72 17.64 -1.50
N ARG A 212 12.95 17.55 -2.57
CA ARG A 212 13.47 17.69 -3.94
C ARG A 212 13.40 19.15 -4.34
N ARG A 213 14.53 19.74 -4.62
CA ARG A 213 14.62 21.13 -5.09
C ARG A 213 14.74 21.15 -6.61
N TRP A 214 13.94 21.98 -7.24
CA TRP A 214 13.97 22.20 -8.68
C TRP A 214 13.56 23.64 -8.98
N VAL A 215 13.92 24.13 -10.15
CA VAL A 215 13.64 25.52 -10.53
C VAL A 215 12.57 25.54 -11.62
N LYS A 216 11.55 26.38 -11.45
CA LYS A 216 10.56 26.70 -12.47
C LYS A 216 10.42 28.20 -12.57
N GLU A 217 10.61 28.74 -13.78
CA GLU A 217 10.51 30.20 -14.05
C GLU A 217 11.34 31.04 -13.08
N GLY A 218 12.56 30.58 -12.75
CA GLY A 218 13.49 31.25 -11.83
C GLY A 218 13.16 31.11 -10.33
N LYS A 219 12.05 30.46 -9.97
CA LYS A 219 11.66 30.21 -8.58
C LYS A 219 12.10 28.80 -8.16
N GLU A 220 12.80 28.72 -7.03
CA GLU A 220 13.12 27.41 -6.40
C GLU A 220 11.85 26.84 -5.77
N ILE A 221 11.55 25.59 -6.10
CA ILE A 221 10.41 24.83 -5.60
C ILE A 221 10.90 23.68 -4.72
N ARG A 222 10.37 23.57 -3.51
CA ARG A 222 10.67 22.47 -2.57
C ARG A 222 9.53 21.47 -2.56
N SER A 223 9.68 20.40 -3.33
CA SER A 223 8.72 19.31 -3.43
C SER A 223 9.07 18.19 -2.46
N TYR A 224 8.08 17.61 -1.83
CA TYR A 224 8.20 16.48 -0.92
C TYR A 224 7.33 15.32 -1.37
N GLU A 225 7.69 14.11 -0.96
CA GLU A 225 6.86 12.95 -1.18
C GLU A 225 6.29 12.45 0.15
N TRP A 226 4.97 12.27 0.22
CA TRP A 226 4.35 11.50 1.28
C TRP A 226 4.59 10.03 0.97
N THR A 227 5.60 9.44 1.62
CA THR A 227 6.14 8.12 1.24
C THR A 227 5.32 6.96 1.78
N ARG A 228 4.83 7.05 3.04
CA ARG A 228 4.05 6.00 3.70
C ARG A 228 2.97 6.59 4.60
N TYR A 229 1.87 5.86 4.67
CA TYR A 229 0.86 6.01 5.72
C TYR A 229 0.30 4.63 6.07
N ALA A 230 0.27 4.31 7.36
CA ALA A 230 -0.42 3.14 7.88
C ALA A 230 -1.12 3.49 9.19
N SER A 231 -2.22 2.81 9.48
CA SER A 231 -2.86 2.75 10.79
C SER A 231 -2.86 1.31 11.30
N LEU A 232 -3.20 1.12 12.56
CA LEU A 232 -3.45 -0.22 13.07
C LEU A 232 -4.50 -0.92 12.19
N PRO A 233 -4.34 -2.24 11.92
CA PRO A 233 -5.15 -2.95 10.93
C PRO A 233 -6.66 -2.85 11.17
N ASP A 234 -7.08 -3.03 12.42
CA ASP A 234 -8.51 -3.09 12.79
C ASP A 234 -9.06 -1.72 13.22
N LEU A 235 -8.30 -0.65 12.98
CA LEU A 235 -8.63 0.69 13.41
C LEU A 235 -8.70 1.67 12.24
N ARG A 236 -9.88 2.22 11.98
CA ARG A 236 -10.03 3.33 11.05
C ARG A 236 -9.96 4.66 11.79
N VAL A 237 -8.97 5.48 11.43
CA VAL A 237 -8.77 6.80 12.06
C VAL A 237 -9.36 7.90 11.19
N SER A 238 -10.61 8.28 11.48
CA SER A 238 -11.29 9.34 10.74
C SER A 238 -10.57 10.69 10.89
N GLY A 239 -10.16 11.27 9.76
CA GLY A 239 -9.40 12.52 9.70
C GLY A 239 -7.91 12.39 10.06
N GLY A 240 -7.41 11.16 10.33
CA GLY A 240 -6.02 10.92 10.72
C GLY A 240 -5.01 11.39 9.68
N MET A 241 -5.17 10.97 8.42
CA MET A 241 -4.32 11.41 7.32
C MET A 241 -4.27 12.94 7.20
N GLY A 242 -5.43 13.60 7.19
CA GLY A 242 -5.51 15.07 7.08
C GLY A 242 -4.86 15.79 8.25
N LYS A 243 -4.95 15.25 9.47
CA LYS A 243 -4.31 15.84 10.65
C LYS A 243 -2.79 15.75 10.57
N MET A 244 -2.24 14.60 10.16
CA MET A 244 -0.81 14.39 10.02
C MET A 244 -0.23 15.21 8.85
N LEU A 245 -0.95 15.30 7.73
CA LEU A 245 -0.61 16.17 6.60
C LEU A 245 -0.51 17.64 7.03
N LYS A 246 -1.50 18.13 7.78
CA LYS A 246 -1.50 19.51 8.30
C LYS A 246 -0.33 19.76 9.26
N ALA A 247 0.04 18.78 10.09
CA ALA A 247 1.20 18.90 10.98
C ALA A 247 2.50 19.03 10.18
N PHE A 248 2.69 18.20 9.14
CA PHE A 248 3.83 18.30 8.23
C PHE A 248 3.89 19.66 7.50
N ILE A 249 2.76 20.10 6.92
CA ILE A 249 2.70 21.39 6.22
C ILE A 249 3.06 22.55 7.15
N LYS A 250 2.53 22.53 8.38
CA LYS A 250 2.80 23.57 9.39
C LYS A 250 4.26 23.63 9.81
N GLU A 251 4.94 22.50 9.89
CA GLU A 251 6.35 22.43 10.33
C GLU A 251 7.33 22.76 9.20
N VAL A 252 7.06 22.24 7.99
CA VAL A 252 8.05 22.20 6.91
C VAL A 252 7.81 23.31 5.88
N HIS A 253 6.58 23.80 5.74
CA HIS A 253 6.17 24.79 4.75
C HIS A 253 6.60 24.40 3.33
N PRO A 254 6.17 23.20 2.82
CA PRO A 254 6.50 22.76 1.46
C PRO A 254 5.82 23.60 0.40
N ASP A 255 6.38 23.66 -0.80
CA ASP A 255 5.72 24.29 -1.95
C ASP A 255 4.72 23.31 -2.60
N ASP A 256 5.06 22.04 -2.64
CA ASP A 256 4.13 20.96 -2.99
C ASP A 256 4.45 19.65 -2.28
N ILE A 257 3.46 18.77 -2.30
CA ILE A 257 3.57 17.41 -1.78
C ILE A 257 3.02 16.46 -2.84
N MET A 258 3.79 15.43 -3.20
CA MET A 258 3.32 14.36 -4.07
C MET A 258 3.15 13.06 -3.29
N SER A 259 2.30 12.17 -3.78
CA SER A 259 2.13 10.82 -3.27
C SER A 259 1.70 9.87 -4.40
N TYR A 260 1.67 8.59 -4.10
CA TYR A 260 1.29 7.55 -5.06
C TYR A 260 0.24 6.62 -4.44
N ALA A 261 -0.85 6.40 -5.16
CA ALA A 261 -1.78 5.34 -4.84
C ALA A 261 -1.41 4.10 -5.65
N ASP A 262 -1.13 3.00 -4.96
CA ASP A 262 -0.98 1.69 -5.58
C ASP A 262 -2.36 1.21 -6.09
N LEU A 263 -2.47 0.98 -7.39
CA LEU A 263 -3.73 0.58 -8.03
C LEU A 263 -4.17 -0.85 -7.66
N GLU A 264 -3.31 -1.65 -7.08
CA GLU A 264 -3.69 -2.91 -6.44
C GLU A 264 -4.52 -2.70 -5.15
N TRP A 265 -4.34 -1.53 -4.51
CA TRP A 265 -5.01 -1.19 -3.25
C TRP A 265 -6.22 -0.30 -3.42
N SER A 266 -6.11 0.76 -4.22
CA SER A 266 -7.18 1.74 -4.41
C SER A 266 -6.92 2.69 -5.57
N GLU A 267 -7.97 3.36 -6.03
CA GLU A 267 -7.87 4.44 -7.02
C GLU A 267 -7.28 5.75 -6.46
N GLY A 268 -7.05 5.83 -5.15
CA GLY A 268 -6.48 7.03 -4.52
C GLY A 268 -7.49 8.12 -4.16
N LYS A 269 -8.80 7.84 -4.12
CA LYS A 269 -9.86 8.82 -3.75
C LYS A 269 -9.61 9.53 -2.42
N VAL A 270 -8.83 8.95 -1.50
CA VAL A 270 -8.45 9.59 -0.24
C VAL A 270 -7.56 10.81 -0.48
N TYR A 271 -6.68 10.79 -1.47
CA TYR A 271 -5.84 11.94 -1.82
C TYR A 271 -6.67 13.08 -2.40
N GLU A 272 -7.64 12.80 -3.26
CA GLU A 272 -8.56 13.81 -3.80
C GLU A 272 -9.34 14.52 -2.67
N ARG A 273 -9.82 13.76 -1.68
CA ARG A 273 -10.49 14.33 -0.49
C ARG A 273 -9.58 15.19 0.38
N LEU A 274 -8.27 15.00 0.30
CA LEU A 274 -7.25 15.80 0.97
C LEU A 274 -6.80 17.02 0.14
N GLY A 275 -7.37 17.22 -1.06
CA GLY A 275 -7.08 18.31 -1.96
C GLY A 275 -5.93 18.05 -2.94
N PHE A 276 -5.48 16.82 -3.06
CA PHE A 276 -4.51 16.46 -4.10
C PHE A 276 -5.21 16.33 -5.45
N GLU A 277 -4.52 16.74 -6.49
CA GLU A 277 -4.91 16.51 -7.89
C GLU A 277 -4.23 15.27 -8.43
N ALA A 278 -4.97 14.45 -9.18
CA ALA A 278 -4.41 13.31 -9.89
C ALA A 278 -3.54 13.80 -11.06
N GLU A 279 -2.33 13.28 -11.16
CA GLU A 279 -1.42 13.57 -12.28
C GLU A 279 -1.33 12.35 -13.23
N THR A 280 -0.15 11.79 -13.35
CA THR A 280 0.15 10.69 -14.27
C THR A 280 -0.01 9.32 -13.60
N ARG A 281 -0.28 8.30 -14.41
CA ARG A 281 -0.13 6.91 -14.00
C ARG A 281 1.32 6.48 -14.22
N LYS A 282 1.90 5.77 -13.26
CA LYS A 282 3.17 5.07 -13.41
C LYS A 282 2.92 3.67 -13.93
N GLU A 283 3.83 3.22 -14.77
CA GLU A 283 3.79 1.89 -15.35
C GLU A 283 3.79 0.78 -14.30
N PRO A 284 3.15 -0.35 -14.59
CA PRO A 284 3.24 -1.56 -13.81
C PRO A 284 4.69 -2.03 -13.61
N VAL A 285 4.94 -2.66 -12.46
CA VAL A 285 6.23 -3.26 -12.12
C VAL A 285 6.06 -4.77 -12.06
N THR A 286 7.00 -5.50 -12.66
CA THR A 286 7.06 -6.96 -12.58
C THR A 286 7.89 -7.39 -11.38
N PHE A 287 7.43 -8.43 -10.69
CA PHE A 287 8.05 -9.01 -9.50
C PHE A 287 8.31 -10.49 -9.74
N THR A 288 9.39 -11.01 -9.16
CA THR A 288 9.50 -12.42 -8.85
C THR A 288 8.82 -12.69 -7.52
N ILE A 289 8.19 -13.84 -7.40
CA ILE A 289 7.53 -14.32 -6.19
C ILE A 289 8.24 -15.61 -5.76
N ASP A 290 8.79 -15.61 -4.57
CA ASP A 290 9.35 -16.81 -3.96
C ASP A 290 8.21 -17.83 -3.69
N PRO A 291 8.25 -19.04 -4.23
CA PRO A 291 7.17 -20.02 -4.10
C PRO A 291 7.02 -20.59 -2.68
N GLN A 292 8.01 -20.39 -1.79
CA GLN A 292 7.98 -20.87 -0.40
C GLN A 292 7.46 -19.79 0.55
N THR A 293 8.00 -18.58 0.44
CA THR A 293 7.67 -17.46 1.34
C THR A 293 6.55 -16.56 0.81
N TRP A 294 6.28 -16.62 -0.49
CA TRP A 294 5.34 -15.75 -1.21
C TRP A 294 5.73 -14.26 -1.15
N GLU A 295 7.00 -13.98 -0.87
CA GLU A 295 7.53 -12.62 -0.87
C GLU A 295 7.83 -12.14 -2.28
N ARG A 296 7.57 -10.84 -2.52
CA ARG A 296 7.82 -10.16 -3.79
C ARG A 296 9.20 -9.54 -3.85
N THR A 297 9.93 -9.76 -4.94
CA THR A 297 11.13 -9.01 -5.27
C THR A 297 10.95 -8.32 -6.62
N ALA A 298 11.07 -6.98 -6.65
CA ALA A 298 10.90 -6.22 -7.87
C ALA A 298 12.04 -6.47 -8.86
N ILE A 299 11.70 -6.83 -10.10
CA ILE A 299 12.66 -6.96 -11.19
C ILE A 299 13.06 -5.54 -11.62
N ARG A 300 14.30 -5.16 -11.39
CA ARG A 300 14.85 -3.90 -11.86
C ARG A 300 15.20 -4.07 -13.33
N ARG A 301 14.40 -3.50 -14.24
CA ARG A 301 14.86 -3.28 -15.61
C ARG A 301 16.03 -2.29 -15.53
N SER A 302 17.23 -2.70 -15.92
CA SER A 302 18.33 -1.77 -16.17
C SER A 302 17.82 -0.73 -17.17
N PRO A 303 18.02 0.58 -16.97
CA PRO A 303 17.66 1.56 -17.97
C PRO A 303 18.46 1.22 -19.24
N VAL A 304 17.78 0.70 -20.25
CA VAL A 304 18.33 0.59 -21.60
C VAL A 304 18.61 2.04 -22.01
N LYS A 305 19.88 2.41 -22.06
CA LYS A 305 20.26 3.66 -22.71
C LYS A 305 19.74 3.56 -24.13
N PRO A 306 18.94 4.52 -24.63
CA PRO A 306 18.53 4.52 -26.01
C PRO A 306 19.80 4.45 -26.85
N GLY A 307 19.94 3.40 -27.66
CA GLY A 307 21.12 3.19 -28.47
C GLY A 307 21.34 4.40 -29.39
N MET A 308 22.47 5.04 -29.23
CA MET A 308 23.01 5.92 -30.27
C MET A 308 23.47 5.04 -31.41
N THR A 309 22.57 4.71 -32.30
CA THR A 309 22.92 4.34 -33.67
C THR A 309 23.12 5.63 -34.46
N GLU A 310 24.26 6.27 -34.27
CA GLU A 310 24.82 7.18 -35.26
C GLU A 310 25.98 6.46 -35.94
N GLU A 311 25.73 5.89 -37.11
CA GLU A 311 26.80 5.61 -38.09
C GLU A 311 27.47 6.92 -38.45
N LYS A 312 28.69 7.12 -38.01
CA LYS A 312 29.54 8.17 -38.56
C LYS A 312 30.26 7.64 -39.79
N PRO A 313 30.10 8.32 -40.93
CA PRO A 313 30.92 8.01 -42.09
C PRO A 313 32.39 8.35 -41.79
N GLY A 314 33.29 7.44 -42.19
CA GLY A 314 34.68 7.55 -41.94
C GLY A 314 35.35 8.81 -42.55
N MET A 315 36.18 9.46 -41.72
CA MET A 315 37.24 10.33 -42.20
C MET A 315 38.52 9.91 -41.45
N THR A 316 39.42 9.34 -42.22
CA THR A 316 40.83 9.13 -41.90
C THR A 316 41.53 10.48 -41.84
N GLU A 317 42.02 10.88 -40.70
CA GLU A 317 43.11 11.88 -40.58
C GLU A 317 44.17 11.35 -39.62
N GLU A 318 45.36 11.14 -40.19
CA GLU A 318 46.62 10.88 -39.51
C GLU A 318 47.04 12.09 -38.69
N LYS A 319 47.46 11.88 -37.45
CA LYS A 319 48.25 12.88 -36.68
C LYS A 319 49.56 12.29 -36.23
N PRO A 320 50.69 13.06 -36.41
CA PRO A 320 52.01 12.64 -36.01
C PRO A 320 52.23 12.79 -34.50
N GLY A 321 53.10 11.92 -33.96
CA GLY A 321 53.41 11.80 -32.55
C GLY A 321 54.18 12.98 -31.93
N MET A 322 53.99 13.11 -30.63
CA MET A 322 54.95 13.76 -29.72
C MET A 322 54.97 12.99 -28.41
N THR A 323 56.15 12.46 -28.11
CA THR A 323 56.58 11.89 -26.84
C THR A 323 56.91 13.00 -25.86
N GLU A 324 56.36 12.95 -24.65
CA GLU A 324 56.95 13.60 -23.47
C GLU A 324 56.89 12.67 -22.26
N GLU A 325 58.08 12.35 -21.78
CA GLU A 325 58.35 11.65 -20.52
C GLU A 325 58.07 12.57 -19.33
N LYS A 326 57.55 12.04 -18.25
CA LYS A 326 57.62 12.61 -16.90
C LYS A 326 58.14 11.61 -15.88
N PRO A 327 59.05 12.05 -14.99
CA PRO A 327 59.68 11.18 -14.01
C PRO A 327 58.82 10.96 -12.76
N GLY A 328 59.10 9.84 -12.10
CA GLY A 328 58.40 9.34 -10.94
C GLY A 328 58.66 10.09 -9.63
N MET A 329 57.74 9.90 -8.69
CA MET A 329 58.02 10.03 -7.26
C MET A 329 57.31 8.92 -6.52
N THR A 330 58.09 8.13 -5.82
CA THR A 330 57.71 7.13 -4.83
C THR A 330 57.40 7.83 -3.51
N GLU A 331 56.23 7.49 -2.91
CA GLU A 331 56.06 7.58 -1.46
C GLU A 331 55.36 6.33 -0.96
N GLU A 332 56.06 5.61 -0.10
CA GLU A 332 55.60 4.46 0.69
C GLU A 332 54.73 4.98 1.83
N ASN A 333 53.66 4.23 2.11
CA ASN A 333 52.97 4.29 3.40
C ASN A 333 52.55 2.89 3.85
N PRO A 334 52.84 2.49 5.09
CA PRO A 334 52.65 1.14 5.56
C PRO A 334 51.30 0.90 6.21
N GLY A 335 50.71 -0.22 5.90
CA GLY A 335 49.94 -1.18 6.64
C GLY A 335 48.85 -0.75 7.63
N MET A 336 47.65 -1.20 7.32
CA MET A 336 46.73 -1.75 8.33
C MET A 336 45.85 -2.84 7.68
N THR A 337 46.02 -4.04 8.19
CA THR A 337 45.27 -5.26 7.84
C THR A 337 43.89 -5.22 8.53
N GLU A 338 42.81 -5.22 7.76
CA GLU A 338 41.51 -5.68 8.20
C GLU A 338 41.02 -6.79 7.26
N GLU A 339 40.88 -7.98 7.82
CA GLU A 339 40.34 -9.15 7.14
C GLU A 339 38.87 -8.96 6.83
N LYS A 340 38.50 -9.00 5.55
CA LYS A 340 37.12 -9.20 5.09
C LYS A 340 36.91 -10.66 4.72
N PRO A 341 35.76 -11.27 5.05
CA PRO A 341 35.48 -12.65 4.70
C PRO A 341 35.32 -12.79 3.18
N ARG A 342 36.00 -13.81 2.65
CA ARG A 342 35.97 -14.22 1.25
C ARG A 342 34.61 -14.76 0.86
N LEU A 343 33.95 -14.08 -0.06
CA LEU A 343 32.89 -14.66 -0.89
C LEU A 343 33.57 -15.41 -2.05
N THR A 344 33.27 -16.67 -2.21
CA THR A 344 33.72 -17.54 -3.29
C THR A 344 33.17 -17.03 -4.63
N GLU A 345 34.09 -16.60 -5.49
CA GLU A 345 33.82 -16.28 -6.90
C GLU A 345 33.46 -17.55 -7.68
N GLY A 346 32.18 -17.66 -8.05
CA GLY A 346 31.74 -18.44 -9.19
C GLY A 346 31.91 -17.60 -10.46
N MET A 347 32.95 -17.88 -11.24
CA MET A 347 33.23 -17.24 -12.52
C MET A 347 32.08 -17.49 -13.51
N LEU A 348 31.25 -16.48 -13.78
CA LEU A 348 30.39 -16.44 -14.97
C LEU A 348 31.07 -15.57 -16.02
N ARG A 349 31.52 -16.21 -17.11
CA ARG A 349 31.96 -15.51 -18.33
C ARG A 349 30.77 -14.83 -18.96
N MET A 350 30.77 -13.51 -18.99
CA MET A 350 29.80 -12.72 -19.75
C MET A 350 30.21 -12.73 -21.23
N THR A 351 29.37 -13.29 -22.08
CA THR A 351 29.38 -13.02 -23.53
C THR A 351 28.44 -11.84 -23.79
N GLU A 352 28.95 -10.83 -24.48
CA GLU A 352 28.14 -9.68 -24.94
C GLU A 352 27.06 -10.16 -25.90
N GLY A 353 25.79 -9.86 -25.61
CA GLY A 353 24.78 -9.90 -26.63
C GLY A 353 23.36 -10.30 -26.23
N ASP A 354 23.13 -10.95 -25.09
CA ASP A 354 21.77 -11.32 -24.70
C ASP A 354 21.46 -10.86 -23.28
N ASN A 355 20.41 -10.04 -23.14
CA ASN A 355 19.76 -9.77 -21.85
C ASN A 355 19.01 -11.06 -21.40
N VAL A 356 19.76 -12.12 -21.16
CA VAL A 356 19.21 -13.35 -20.56
C VAL A 356 19.13 -13.06 -19.07
N ILE A 357 17.93 -12.71 -18.60
CA ILE A 357 17.58 -12.87 -17.20
C ILE A 357 17.79 -14.37 -16.92
N PRO A 358 18.57 -14.76 -15.88
CA PRO A 358 18.75 -16.17 -15.56
C PRO A 358 17.37 -16.82 -15.44
N ASP A 359 17.17 -17.95 -16.12
CA ASP A 359 16.01 -18.83 -15.89
C ASP A 359 16.02 -19.25 -14.41
N LEU A 360 15.26 -18.50 -13.59
CA LEU A 360 15.03 -18.81 -12.20
C LEU A 360 14.04 -19.99 -12.17
N ILE A 361 14.59 -21.20 -12.27
CA ILE A 361 13.84 -22.46 -12.23
C ILE A 361 13.11 -22.54 -10.90
N GLY A 362 11.80 -22.22 -10.94
CA GLY A 362 10.91 -22.35 -9.78
C GLY A 362 10.19 -21.07 -9.36
N ASP A 363 10.63 -19.90 -9.77
CA ASP A 363 9.99 -18.64 -9.40
C ASP A 363 8.65 -18.44 -10.11
N LEU A 364 7.75 -17.77 -9.41
CA LEU A 364 6.52 -17.24 -9.97
C LEU A 364 6.72 -15.78 -10.32
N PHE A 365 5.99 -15.30 -11.30
CA PHE A 365 6.03 -13.90 -11.71
C PHE A 365 4.67 -13.25 -11.49
N PHE A 366 4.69 -11.98 -11.09
CA PHE A 366 3.50 -11.15 -10.97
C PHE A 366 3.80 -9.74 -11.45
N ARG A 367 2.92 -9.18 -12.28
CA ARG A 367 2.97 -7.78 -12.67
C ARG A 367 1.82 -7.03 -12.01
N ASN A 368 2.13 -6.00 -11.23
CA ASN A 368 1.12 -5.17 -10.56
C ASN A 368 0.44 -4.22 -11.56
N PHE A 369 -0.52 -3.43 -11.08
CA PHE A 369 -1.31 -2.51 -11.90
C PHE A 369 -0.73 -1.09 -11.94
N GLY A 370 0.53 -0.90 -11.51
CA GLY A 370 1.17 0.40 -11.43
C GLY A 370 0.62 1.26 -10.29
N SER A 371 0.85 2.57 -10.39
CA SER A 371 0.37 3.51 -9.39
C SER A 371 -0.08 4.82 -10.03
N ARG A 372 -1.03 5.50 -9.37
CA ARG A 372 -1.45 6.85 -9.75
C ARG A 372 -0.74 7.88 -8.90
N LYS A 373 -0.12 8.85 -9.55
CA LYS A 373 0.54 9.98 -8.88
C LYS A 373 -0.47 11.06 -8.56
N PHE A 374 -0.34 11.62 -7.36
CA PHE A 374 -1.13 12.74 -6.86
C PHE A 374 -0.22 13.86 -6.41
N ARG A 375 -0.66 15.12 -6.56
CA ARG A 375 0.07 16.30 -6.13
C ARG A 375 -0.84 17.29 -5.44
N LEU A 376 -0.40 17.80 -4.29
CA LEU A 376 -0.99 18.91 -3.57
C LEU A 376 -0.06 20.11 -3.72
N LYS A 377 -0.48 21.13 -4.49
CA LYS A 377 0.22 22.40 -4.60
C LYS A 377 -0.20 23.31 -3.46
N LEU A 378 0.76 23.90 -2.78
CA LEU A 378 0.55 24.78 -1.62
C LEU A 378 0.99 26.21 -1.89
N THR A 379 1.77 26.42 -2.95
CA THR A 379 2.17 27.75 -3.45
C THR A 379 1.88 27.84 -4.94
N ASP A 380 1.60 29.07 -5.42
CA ASP A 380 1.43 29.30 -6.86
C ASP A 380 2.79 29.22 -7.57
N TYR A 381 2.95 28.16 -8.32
CA TYR A 381 3.94 28.03 -9.37
C TYR A 381 3.25 27.43 -10.58
N LYS A 382 3.13 28.17 -11.66
CA LYS A 382 2.50 27.75 -12.91
C LYS A 382 3.50 27.06 -13.83
#